data_18b9a11d6feb2ba7d1535acfcef12e94
#
_entry.id   18b9a11d6feb2ba7d1535acfcef12e94
#
_cell.length_a   1.000
_cell.length_b   1.000
_cell.length_c   1.000
_cell.angle_alpha   90.00
_cell.angle_beta   90.00
_cell.angle_gamma   90.00
#
_symmetry.space_group_name_H-M   'P 1'
#
loop_
_entity.id
_entity.type
_entity.pdbx_description
1 polymer ?
#
loop_
_entity_poly.entity_id
_entity_poly.type
_entity_poly.pdbx_seq_one_letter_code
_entity_poly.pdbx_strand_id
1 'polypeptide(L)'
;MDYQNTLKYLYESAPMFQQIGGKAYKPGLETTHKLDEHFGHPHQQFKTIHIAGTNGKGSCSHTIAAVLQCAGYRVGLFTSPHLIDFRERIRINGEMIPEEYVVNFVEEHRSFFEPLHPSFFELTTAMAFRYFADQKVDVAVIEVGMGGRLDCTNIIHPDLCVITNIGLDHTQYLGDTLTKIAKEKAGIIKEGVPVVIGRAQGAVKRVFTMKAKEKNAPIEYARENARYWGHGNSSLFEIARNKTDDGQHNSEHARNDRSNGRTIRRRGKPDAASITHVRPVRQSTYARPDTRQKKRCYQNPQ
;
A
#
# COMPACT_ATOMS: atom_id res chain seq x y z
N MET A 1 2.75 -27.83 11.60
CA MET A 1 3.73 -27.92 10.49
C MET A 1 4.94 -27.03 10.81
N ASP A 2 6.11 -27.29 10.22
CA ASP A 2 7.15 -26.26 10.18
C ASP A 2 6.87 -25.22 9.08
N TYR A 3 7.62 -24.11 9.07
CA TYR A 3 7.42 -23.03 8.12
C TYR A 3 7.60 -23.46 6.66
N GLN A 4 8.58 -24.30 6.34
CA GLN A 4 8.84 -24.75 4.98
C GLN A 4 7.71 -25.64 4.43
N ASN A 5 7.19 -26.54 5.28
CA ASN A 5 6.04 -27.37 4.92
C ASN A 5 4.76 -26.52 4.79
N THR A 6 4.62 -25.48 5.60
CA THR A 6 3.50 -24.52 5.49
C THR A 6 3.57 -23.75 4.16
N LEU A 7 4.74 -23.27 3.77
CA LEU A 7 4.91 -22.62 2.46
C LEU A 7 4.62 -23.56 1.31
N LYS A 8 5.13 -24.79 1.38
CA LYS A 8 4.85 -25.81 0.37
C LYS A 8 3.33 -26.05 0.24
N TYR A 9 2.66 -26.21 1.36
CA TYR A 9 1.20 -26.33 1.39
C TYR A 9 0.51 -25.13 0.73
N LEU A 10 0.88 -23.89 1.09
CA LEU A 10 0.29 -22.69 0.48
C LEU A 10 0.49 -22.63 -1.04
N TYR A 11 1.65 -23.04 -1.53
CA TYR A 11 1.96 -23.01 -2.95
C TYR A 11 1.28 -24.14 -3.74
N GLU A 12 1.08 -25.30 -3.13
CA GLU A 12 0.45 -26.46 -3.78
C GLU A 12 -1.08 -26.42 -3.70
N SER A 13 -1.62 -25.97 -2.56
CA SER A 13 -3.07 -25.95 -2.30
C SER A 13 -3.79 -24.76 -2.91
N ALA A 14 -3.06 -23.64 -3.09
CA ALA A 14 -3.62 -22.40 -3.58
C ALA A 14 -2.89 -21.95 -4.87
N PRO A 15 -3.55 -22.02 -6.03
CA PRO A 15 -2.92 -21.71 -7.30
C PRO A 15 -2.31 -20.30 -7.33
N MET A 16 -1.03 -20.19 -7.66
CA MET A 16 -0.33 -18.91 -7.80
C MET A 16 -0.34 -18.45 -9.26
N PHE A 17 -0.76 -17.20 -9.48
CA PHE A 17 -0.73 -16.58 -10.81
C PHE A 17 0.66 -16.62 -11.47
N GLN A 18 1.72 -16.48 -10.70
CA GLN A 18 3.11 -16.53 -11.18
C GLN A 18 3.53 -17.92 -11.71
N GLN A 19 2.91 -18.99 -11.22
CA GLN A 19 3.24 -20.35 -11.61
C GLN A 19 2.37 -20.87 -12.76
N ILE A 20 1.07 -20.63 -12.69
CA ILE A 20 0.09 -21.18 -13.64
C ILE A 20 -0.64 -20.12 -14.47
N GLY A 21 -0.21 -18.86 -14.35
CA GLY A 21 -0.77 -17.75 -15.12
C GLY A 21 -2.27 -17.59 -14.88
N GLY A 22 -3.00 -17.34 -15.96
CA GLY A 22 -4.41 -17.04 -15.87
C GLY A 22 -5.33 -18.10 -15.32
N LYS A 23 -4.90 -19.35 -15.23
CA LYS A 23 -5.67 -20.39 -14.58
C LYS A 23 -5.83 -20.16 -13.08
N ALA A 24 -4.93 -19.37 -12.47
CA ALA A 24 -5.03 -18.94 -11.08
C ALA A 24 -5.97 -17.74 -10.87
N TYR A 25 -6.37 -17.05 -11.95
CA TYR A 25 -7.27 -15.91 -11.84
C TYR A 25 -8.69 -16.36 -11.60
N LYS A 26 -9.19 -16.06 -10.42
CA LYS A 26 -10.55 -16.37 -10.00
C LYS A 26 -11.36 -15.06 -10.02
N PRO A 27 -12.22 -14.84 -11.02
CA PRO A 27 -13.00 -13.61 -11.07
C PRO A 27 -14.03 -13.58 -9.94
N GLY A 28 -14.15 -12.45 -9.25
CA GLY A 28 -15.11 -12.25 -8.18
C GLY A 28 -14.46 -12.10 -6.81
N LEU A 29 -15.25 -11.67 -5.82
CA LEU A 29 -14.81 -11.41 -4.45
C LEU A 29 -15.53 -12.32 -3.44
N GLU A 30 -16.27 -13.33 -3.91
CA GLU A 30 -17.09 -14.17 -3.04
C GLU A 30 -16.25 -14.92 -2.00
N THR A 31 -15.17 -15.58 -2.43
CA THR A 31 -14.27 -16.29 -1.51
C THR A 31 -13.58 -15.30 -0.56
N THR A 32 -13.19 -14.13 -1.07
CA THR A 32 -12.58 -13.08 -0.26
C THR A 32 -13.54 -12.60 0.83
N HIS A 33 -14.80 -12.37 0.52
CA HIS A 33 -15.80 -11.97 1.51
C HIS A 33 -16.05 -13.07 2.56
N LYS A 34 -16.08 -14.36 2.18
CA LYS A 34 -16.21 -15.46 3.14
C LYS A 34 -15.02 -15.55 4.09
N LEU A 35 -13.80 -15.33 3.58
CA LEU A 35 -12.59 -15.26 4.41
C LEU A 35 -12.64 -14.06 5.36
N ASP A 36 -13.03 -12.90 4.85
CA ASP A 36 -13.14 -11.67 5.63
C ASP A 36 -14.17 -11.79 6.76
N GLU A 37 -15.33 -12.38 6.47
CA GLU A 37 -16.38 -12.66 7.46
C GLU A 37 -15.89 -13.65 8.54
N HIS A 38 -15.21 -14.74 8.14
CA HIS A 38 -14.63 -15.70 9.07
C HIS A 38 -13.66 -15.07 10.06
N PHE A 39 -12.87 -14.10 9.61
CA PHE A 39 -11.92 -13.37 10.44
C PHE A 39 -12.54 -12.16 11.17
N GLY A 40 -13.84 -11.93 11.04
CA GLY A 40 -14.54 -10.83 11.72
C GLY A 40 -14.20 -9.45 11.17
N HIS A 41 -14.07 -9.32 9.84
CA HIS A 41 -13.81 -8.08 9.11
C HIS A 41 -12.57 -7.31 9.60
N PRO A 42 -11.40 -7.95 9.63
CA PRO A 42 -10.20 -7.38 10.24
C PRO A 42 -9.77 -6.05 9.60
N HIS A 43 -10.04 -5.87 8.30
CA HIS A 43 -9.73 -4.65 7.56
C HIS A 43 -10.45 -3.38 8.07
N GLN A 44 -11.49 -3.53 8.90
CA GLN A 44 -12.23 -2.41 9.50
C GLN A 44 -11.59 -1.89 10.80
N GLN A 45 -10.55 -2.55 11.30
CA GLN A 45 -9.92 -2.22 12.58
C GLN A 45 -8.76 -1.22 12.46
N PHE A 46 -8.37 -0.84 11.25
CA PHE A 46 -7.27 0.09 10.98
C PHE A 46 -7.56 0.93 9.73
N LYS A 47 -6.91 2.08 9.62
CA LYS A 47 -6.97 2.92 8.43
C LYS A 47 -6.25 2.26 7.27
N THR A 48 -6.69 2.55 6.02
CA THR A 48 -6.06 1.96 4.85
C THR A 48 -5.74 2.98 3.77
N ILE A 49 -4.62 2.76 3.08
CA ILE A 49 -4.25 3.45 1.83
C ILE A 49 -4.16 2.40 0.75
N HIS A 50 -4.95 2.54 -0.32
CA HIS A 50 -5.05 1.55 -1.38
C HIS A 50 -4.30 1.98 -2.62
N ILE A 51 -3.34 1.17 -3.08
CA ILE A 51 -2.41 1.51 -4.16
C ILE A 51 -2.62 0.62 -5.37
N ALA A 52 -3.09 1.19 -6.49
CA ALA A 52 -3.17 0.51 -7.78
C ALA A 52 -2.20 1.14 -8.80
N GLY A 53 -2.08 0.50 -9.96
CA GLY A 53 -1.27 0.98 -11.08
C GLY A 53 -0.66 -0.16 -11.88
N THR A 54 -0.04 0.15 -13.00
CA THR A 54 0.73 -0.86 -13.76
C THR A 54 2.13 -0.99 -13.17
N ASN A 55 2.89 0.07 -13.12
CA ASN A 55 4.25 0.09 -12.60
C ASN A 55 4.36 1.02 -11.39
N GLY A 56 5.30 0.72 -10.49
CA GLY A 56 5.64 1.58 -9.35
C GLY A 56 4.70 1.48 -8.15
N LYS A 57 3.76 0.53 -8.12
CA LYS A 57 2.90 0.27 -6.96
C LYS A 57 3.74 0.00 -5.70
N GLY A 58 4.59 -1.03 -5.74
CA GLY A 58 5.44 -1.40 -4.61
C GLY A 58 6.35 -0.28 -4.13
N SER A 59 7.03 0.45 -5.06
CA SER A 59 7.86 1.60 -4.70
C SER A 59 7.05 2.71 -4.01
N CYS A 60 5.84 3.00 -4.52
CA CYS A 60 4.93 3.97 -3.93
C CYS A 60 4.48 3.50 -2.54
N SER A 61 4.10 2.22 -2.41
CA SER A 61 3.66 1.63 -1.14
C SER A 61 4.75 1.69 -0.07
N HIS A 62 5.98 1.31 -0.40
CA HIS A 62 7.12 1.39 0.52
C HIS A 62 7.44 2.84 0.93
N THR A 63 7.38 3.79 -0.02
CA THR A 63 7.64 5.20 0.26
C THR A 63 6.59 5.77 1.21
N ILE A 64 5.31 5.52 0.95
CA ILE A 64 4.22 5.99 1.81
C ILE A 64 4.32 5.35 3.19
N ALA A 65 4.58 4.05 3.28
CA ALA A 65 4.77 3.36 4.55
C ALA A 65 5.92 3.97 5.36
N ALA A 66 7.06 4.25 4.72
CA ALA A 66 8.21 4.88 5.38
C ALA A 66 7.89 6.29 5.90
N VAL A 67 7.17 7.10 5.14
CA VAL A 67 6.74 8.45 5.57
C VAL A 67 5.82 8.37 6.78
N LEU A 68 4.85 7.46 6.78
CA LEU A 68 3.93 7.25 7.90
C LEU A 68 4.67 6.74 9.15
N GLN A 69 5.65 5.84 8.99
CA GLN A 69 6.52 5.39 10.09
C GLN A 69 7.32 6.55 10.69
N CYS A 70 7.91 7.41 9.83
CA CYS A 70 8.61 8.62 10.30
C CYS A 70 7.68 9.59 11.04
N ALA A 71 6.39 9.60 10.72
CA ALA A 71 5.37 10.36 11.43
C ALA A 71 4.89 9.69 12.73
N GLY A 72 5.46 8.54 13.11
CA GLY A 72 5.21 7.84 14.36
C GLY A 72 4.03 6.88 14.35
N TYR A 73 3.46 6.56 13.18
CA TYR A 73 2.41 5.54 13.06
C TYR A 73 2.99 4.12 13.11
N ARG A 74 2.21 3.18 13.64
CA ARG A 74 2.43 1.75 13.46
C ARG A 74 1.84 1.33 12.12
N VAL A 75 2.69 1.04 11.14
CA VAL A 75 2.29 0.90 9.74
C VAL A 75 2.36 -0.54 9.29
N GLY A 76 1.22 -1.09 8.83
CA GLY A 76 1.16 -2.30 8.04
C GLY A 76 1.51 -2.01 6.57
N LEU A 77 2.18 -2.94 5.92
CA LEU A 77 2.52 -2.86 4.50
C LEU A 77 2.24 -4.21 3.85
N PHE A 78 1.34 -4.22 2.86
CA PHE A 78 1.04 -5.38 2.04
C PHE A 78 1.46 -5.11 0.60
N THR A 79 2.39 -5.92 0.08
CA THR A 79 2.98 -5.77 -1.27
C THR A 79 3.10 -7.10 -2.00
N SER A 80 3.22 -7.05 -3.33
CA SER A 80 3.43 -8.24 -4.18
C SER A 80 4.15 -7.91 -5.49
N PRO A 81 4.90 -8.87 -6.06
CA PRO A 81 5.27 -10.15 -5.49
C PRO A 81 6.41 -10.03 -4.46
N HIS A 82 6.73 -11.10 -3.75
CA HIS A 82 7.99 -11.22 -3.01
C HIS A 82 9.15 -11.61 -3.96
N LEU A 83 10.37 -11.35 -3.54
CA LEU A 83 11.57 -11.66 -4.33
C LEU A 83 12.27 -12.93 -3.83
N ILE A 84 12.40 -13.10 -2.53
CA ILE A 84 13.14 -14.19 -1.89
C ILE A 84 12.25 -14.92 -0.88
N ASP A 85 11.65 -14.20 0.04
CA ASP A 85 10.88 -14.74 1.17
C ASP A 85 9.41 -14.34 1.07
N PHE A 86 8.51 -15.29 1.24
CA PHE A 86 7.06 -15.06 1.28
C PHE A 86 6.67 -13.90 2.20
N ARG A 87 7.34 -13.80 3.36
CA ARG A 87 7.06 -12.81 4.41
C ARG A 87 7.33 -11.37 3.99
N GLU A 88 8.05 -11.15 2.89
CA GLU A 88 8.23 -9.82 2.30
C GLU A 88 6.90 -9.16 1.93
N ARG A 89 5.85 -9.96 1.68
CA ARG A 89 4.52 -9.47 1.32
C ARG A 89 3.79 -8.77 2.46
N ILE A 90 4.13 -9.11 3.71
CA ILE A 90 3.41 -8.66 4.90
C ILE A 90 4.42 -8.13 5.91
N ARG A 91 4.42 -6.83 6.13
CA ARG A 91 5.35 -6.16 7.04
C ARG A 91 4.63 -5.23 7.99
N ILE A 92 5.20 -5.06 9.18
CA ILE A 92 4.80 -4.00 10.13
C ILE A 92 6.05 -3.24 10.51
N ASN A 93 6.05 -1.92 10.32
CA ASN A 93 7.19 -1.03 10.57
C ASN A 93 8.50 -1.53 9.93
N GLY A 94 8.40 -2.12 8.73
CA GLY A 94 9.54 -2.68 7.98
C GLY A 94 9.88 -4.12 8.33
N GLU A 95 9.47 -4.64 9.49
CA GLU A 95 9.69 -6.02 9.91
C GLU A 95 8.71 -6.98 9.24
N MET A 96 9.22 -8.10 8.75
CA MET A 96 8.40 -9.14 8.11
C MET A 96 7.53 -9.86 9.15
N ILE A 97 6.36 -10.35 8.72
CA ILE A 97 5.51 -11.23 9.51
C ILE A 97 6.33 -12.44 10.04
N PRO A 98 6.18 -12.82 11.34
CA PRO A 98 6.89 -13.98 11.89
C PRO A 98 6.51 -15.29 11.18
N GLU A 99 7.47 -16.19 11.03
CA GLU A 99 7.23 -17.54 10.49
C GLU A 99 6.16 -18.29 11.30
N GLU A 100 6.25 -18.19 12.60
CA GLU A 100 5.29 -18.80 13.52
C GLU A 100 3.85 -18.30 13.28
N TYR A 101 3.66 -17.00 12.99
CA TYR A 101 2.33 -16.49 12.69
C TYR A 101 1.78 -17.10 11.39
N VAL A 102 2.62 -17.24 10.34
CA VAL A 102 2.22 -17.87 9.08
C VAL A 102 1.82 -19.33 9.30
N VAL A 103 2.59 -20.07 10.09
CA VAL A 103 2.30 -21.47 10.45
C VAL A 103 0.98 -21.57 11.20
N ASN A 104 0.82 -20.81 12.27
CA ASN A 104 -0.37 -20.84 13.12
C ASN A 104 -1.63 -20.45 12.34
N PHE A 105 -1.57 -19.41 11.49
CA PHE A 105 -2.68 -19.01 10.64
C PHE A 105 -3.17 -20.16 9.75
N VAL A 106 -2.24 -20.88 9.14
CA VAL A 106 -2.60 -22.02 8.28
C VAL A 106 -3.14 -23.18 9.12
N GLU A 107 -2.47 -23.56 10.20
CA GLU A 107 -2.88 -24.69 11.03
C GLU A 107 -4.26 -24.49 11.68
N GLU A 108 -4.52 -23.31 12.20
CA GLU A 108 -5.77 -23.00 12.89
C GLU A 108 -6.96 -22.86 11.94
N HIS A 109 -6.75 -22.38 10.70
CA HIS A 109 -7.84 -22.00 9.82
C HIS A 109 -7.96 -22.85 8.55
N ARG A 110 -7.03 -23.78 8.28
CA ARG A 110 -7.05 -24.60 7.05
C ARG A 110 -8.35 -25.38 6.86
N SER A 111 -8.94 -25.91 7.92
CA SER A 111 -10.21 -26.64 7.87
C SER A 111 -11.39 -25.79 7.38
N PHE A 112 -11.32 -24.48 7.60
CA PHE A 112 -12.31 -23.53 7.10
C PHE A 112 -12.06 -23.16 5.64
N PHE A 113 -10.83 -22.82 5.26
CA PHE A 113 -10.58 -22.29 3.93
C PHE A 113 -10.34 -23.36 2.85
N GLU A 114 -9.91 -24.59 3.20
CA GLU A 114 -9.72 -25.67 2.22
C GLU A 114 -10.96 -25.93 1.35
N PRO A 115 -12.18 -26.05 1.91
CA PRO A 115 -13.40 -26.27 1.11
C PRO A 115 -13.76 -25.10 0.18
N LEU A 116 -13.23 -23.90 0.46
CA LEU A 116 -13.48 -22.70 -0.36
C LEU A 116 -12.56 -22.65 -1.58
N HIS A 117 -11.48 -23.45 -1.60
CA HIS A 117 -10.45 -23.44 -2.64
C HIS A 117 -9.97 -22.03 -2.99
N PRO A 118 -9.52 -21.24 -2.01
CA PRO A 118 -9.05 -19.86 -2.26
C PRO A 118 -7.80 -19.87 -3.14
N SER A 119 -7.60 -18.80 -3.88
CA SER A 119 -6.32 -18.55 -4.53
C SER A 119 -5.25 -18.16 -3.48
N PHE A 120 -3.99 -18.34 -3.85
CA PHE A 120 -2.86 -17.93 -3.03
C PHE A 120 -2.95 -16.45 -2.60
N PHE A 121 -3.41 -15.58 -3.51
CA PHE A 121 -3.50 -14.16 -3.21
C PHE A 121 -4.67 -13.83 -2.26
N GLU A 122 -5.80 -14.53 -2.36
CA GLU A 122 -6.92 -14.42 -1.41
C GLU A 122 -6.48 -14.81 0.00
N LEU A 123 -5.79 -15.97 0.16
CA LEU A 123 -5.27 -16.38 1.47
C LEU A 123 -4.23 -15.41 2.02
N THR A 124 -3.30 -14.95 1.19
CA THR A 124 -2.27 -14.01 1.63
C THR A 124 -2.87 -12.66 2.04
N THR A 125 -3.90 -12.21 1.34
CA THR A 125 -4.63 -10.97 1.69
C THR A 125 -5.36 -11.12 3.02
N ALA A 126 -6.07 -12.23 3.22
CA ALA A 126 -6.78 -12.50 4.48
C ALA A 126 -5.80 -12.60 5.67
N MET A 127 -4.67 -13.29 5.48
CA MET A 127 -3.59 -13.37 6.48
C MET A 127 -3.02 -11.99 6.81
N ALA A 128 -2.78 -11.15 5.81
CA ALA A 128 -2.27 -9.80 6.02
C ALA A 128 -3.24 -8.94 6.84
N PHE A 129 -4.52 -8.93 6.49
CA PHE A 129 -5.52 -8.14 7.19
C PHE A 129 -5.71 -8.63 8.62
N ARG A 130 -5.75 -9.94 8.84
CA ARG A 130 -5.82 -10.52 10.18
C ARG A 130 -4.59 -10.15 11.01
N TYR A 131 -3.39 -10.31 10.46
CA TYR A 131 -2.15 -9.94 11.15
C TYR A 131 -2.10 -8.46 11.52
N PHE A 132 -2.51 -7.57 10.62
CA PHE A 132 -2.54 -6.14 10.91
C PHE A 132 -3.53 -5.78 12.02
N ALA A 133 -4.70 -6.41 12.06
CA ALA A 133 -5.67 -6.25 13.14
C ALA A 133 -5.15 -6.76 14.48
N ASP A 134 -4.61 -7.97 14.52
CA ASP A 134 -4.03 -8.58 15.74
C ASP A 134 -2.88 -7.73 16.31
N GLN A 135 -2.09 -7.14 15.42
CA GLN A 135 -0.97 -6.28 15.78
C GLN A 135 -1.37 -4.82 16.01
N LYS A 136 -2.67 -4.49 15.87
CA LYS A 136 -3.23 -3.14 16.10
C LYS A 136 -2.45 -2.05 15.36
N VAL A 137 -2.27 -2.21 14.04
CA VAL A 137 -1.64 -1.17 13.24
C VAL A 137 -2.54 0.07 13.18
N ASP A 138 -1.96 1.26 13.14
CA ASP A 138 -2.72 2.51 12.99
C ASP A 138 -3.24 2.64 11.55
N VAL A 139 -2.39 2.27 10.58
CA VAL A 139 -2.69 2.38 9.15
C VAL A 139 -1.97 1.29 8.37
N ALA A 140 -2.62 0.75 7.35
CA ALA A 140 -2.01 -0.20 6.44
C ALA A 140 -1.97 0.36 5.01
N VAL A 141 -0.81 0.23 4.36
CA VAL A 141 -0.62 0.54 2.94
C VAL A 141 -0.79 -0.77 2.17
N ILE A 142 -1.83 -0.84 1.34
CA ILE A 142 -2.27 -2.06 0.66
C ILE A 142 -2.04 -1.92 -0.84
N GLU A 143 -1.15 -2.74 -1.39
CA GLU A 143 -0.91 -2.84 -2.82
C GLU A 143 -1.91 -3.81 -3.47
N VAL A 144 -2.57 -3.35 -4.54
CA VAL A 144 -3.40 -4.19 -5.42
C VAL A 144 -2.54 -5.24 -6.13
N GLY A 145 -2.97 -6.49 -6.12
CA GLY A 145 -2.28 -7.55 -6.85
C GLY A 145 -2.41 -7.38 -8.36
N MET A 146 -3.65 -7.38 -8.86
CA MET A 146 -3.92 -7.24 -10.30
C MET A 146 -5.23 -6.47 -10.53
N GLY A 147 -5.16 -5.52 -11.49
CA GLY A 147 -6.34 -4.73 -11.87
C GLY A 147 -6.72 -3.73 -10.79
N GLY A 148 -7.77 -3.98 -10.06
CA GLY A 148 -8.31 -3.18 -8.96
C GLY A 148 -9.74 -3.55 -8.62
N ARG A 149 -10.67 -3.42 -9.54
CA ARG A 149 -12.11 -3.61 -9.31
C ARG A 149 -12.47 -4.99 -8.70
N LEU A 150 -11.86 -6.05 -9.18
CA LEU A 150 -12.06 -7.43 -8.74
C LEU A 150 -10.84 -8.01 -8.01
N ASP A 151 -9.92 -7.15 -7.57
CA ASP A 151 -8.80 -7.56 -6.74
C ASP A 151 -9.29 -7.86 -5.32
N CYS A 152 -8.80 -8.94 -4.71
CA CYS A 152 -9.26 -9.33 -3.37
C CYS A 152 -8.90 -8.30 -2.29
N THR A 153 -7.96 -7.39 -2.53
CA THR A 153 -7.74 -6.25 -1.64
C THR A 153 -8.86 -5.21 -1.68
N ASN A 154 -9.73 -5.22 -2.71
CA ASN A 154 -10.74 -4.18 -2.94
C ASN A 154 -12.02 -4.31 -2.08
N ILE A 155 -12.01 -5.17 -1.07
CA ILE A 155 -13.04 -5.22 -0.03
C ILE A 155 -12.93 -4.06 0.97
N ILE A 156 -11.78 -3.39 1.03
CA ILE A 156 -11.54 -2.25 1.93
C ILE A 156 -12.27 -0.99 1.49
N HIS A 157 -12.56 -0.10 2.44
CA HIS A 157 -12.97 1.28 2.21
C HIS A 157 -11.84 2.19 2.69
N PRO A 158 -10.89 2.56 1.82
CA PRO A 158 -9.66 3.23 2.24
C PRO A 158 -9.86 4.70 2.58
N ASP A 159 -8.94 5.28 3.36
CA ASP A 159 -8.88 6.72 3.63
C ASP A 159 -8.27 7.49 2.44
N LEU A 160 -7.49 6.81 1.60
CA LEU A 160 -6.86 7.37 0.40
C LEU A 160 -6.66 6.29 -0.66
N CYS A 161 -6.96 6.61 -1.91
CA CYS A 161 -6.61 5.82 -3.08
C CYS A 161 -5.44 6.44 -3.84
N VAL A 162 -4.53 5.62 -4.33
CA VAL A 162 -3.45 6.07 -5.23
C VAL A 162 -3.40 5.19 -6.47
N ILE A 163 -3.33 5.80 -7.66
CA ILE A 163 -3.14 5.09 -8.93
C ILE A 163 -1.87 5.64 -9.58
N THR A 164 -0.82 4.84 -9.61
CA THR A 164 0.52 5.31 -10.02
C THR A 164 0.60 5.66 -11.49
N ASN A 165 0.25 4.73 -12.38
CA ASN A 165 0.21 4.92 -13.82
C ASN A 165 -0.58 3.82 -14.51
N ILE A 166 -0.83 3.99 -15.83
CA ILE A 166 -1.44 2.99 -16.68
C ILE A 166 -0.49 2.65 -17.83
N GLY A 167 -0.25 1.35 -18.01
CA GLY A 167 0.45 0.75 -19.12
C GLY A 167 -0.27 -0.51 -19.59
N LEU A 168 0.11 -1.05 -20.73
CA LEU A 168 -0.35 -2.35 -21.20
C LEU A 168 0.30 -3.44 -20.37
N ASP A 169 -0.51 -4.16 -19.60
CA ASP A 169 -0.09 -5.27 -18.75
C ASP A 169 -1.30 -6.15 -18.46
N HIS A 170 -1.08 -7.44 -18.31
CA HIS A 170 -2.14 -8.43 -18.09
C HIS A 170 -3.35 -8.27 -19.05
N THR A 171 -3.07 -7.96 -20.32
CA THR A 171 -4.09 -7.58 -21.31
C THR A 171 -5.15 -8.65 -21.53
N GLN A 172 -4.81 -9.91 -21.37
CA GLN A 172 -5.75 -11.04 -21.42
C GLN A 172 -6.83 -11.02 -20.31
N TYR A 173 -6.63 -10.26 -19.21
CA TYR A 173 -7.58 -10.17 -18.07
C TYR A 173 -8.16 -8.78 -17.92
N LEU A 174 -7.33 -7.74 -18.13
CA LEU A 174 -7.70 -6.36 -17.88
C LEU A 174 -8.17 -5.64 -19.13
N GLY A 175 -8.05 -6.32 -20.29
CA GLY A 175 -8.40 -5.78 -21.60
C GLY A 175 -7.19 -5.22 -22.36
N ASP A 176 -7.37 -5.09 -23.66
CA ASP A 176 -6.35 -4.82 -24.69
C ASP A 176 -6.06 -3.34 -24.92
N THR A 177 -6.71 -2.44 -24.17
CA THR A 177 -6.52 -1.00 -24.30
C THR A 177 -6.23 -0.34 -22.95
N LEU A 178 -5.47 0.78 -22.98
CA LEU A 178 -5.17 1.56 -21.78
C LEU A 178 -6.45 2.03 -21.05
N THR A 179 -7.53 2.29 -21.79
CA THR A 179 -8.80 2.71 -21.21
C THR A 179 -9.53 1.57 -20.49
N LYS A 180 -9.47 0.34 -20.99
CA LYS A 180 -10.02 -0.84 -20.30
C LYS A 180 -9.24 -1.10 -19.02
N ILE A 181 -7.91 -1.12 -19.09
CA ILE A 181 -7.04 -1.29 -17.92
C ILE A 181 -7.27 -0.16 -16.90
N ALA A 182 -7.43 1.09 -17.35
CA ALA A 182 -7.75 2.21 -16.47
C ALA A 182 -9.09 2.03 -15.76
N LYS A 183 -10.11 1.50 -16.40
CA LYS A 183 -11.43 1.20 -15.79
C LYS A 183 -11.31 0.16 -14.69
N GLU A 184 -10.54 -0.91 -14.90
CA GLU A 184 -10.30 -1.92 -13.86
C GLU A 184 -9.57 -1.32 -12.64
N LYS A 185 -8.52 -0.51 -12.87
CA LYS A 185 -7.78 0.13 -11.79
C LYS A 185 -8.60 1.23 -11.09
N ALA A 186 -9.44 1.96 -11.82
CA ALA A 186 -10.37 2.93 -11.26
C ALA A 186 -11.42 2.31 -10.31
N GLY A 187 -11.57 0.98 -10.34
CA GLY A 187 -12.45 0.26 -9.41
C GLY A 187 -12.07 0.35 -7.94
N ILE A 188 -10.86 0.81 -7.61
CA ILE A 188 -10.47 1.10 -6.22
C ILE A 188 -11.02 2.43 -5.69
N ILE A 189 -11.49 3.33 -6.57
CA ILE A 189 -12.02 4.64 -6.17
C ILE A 189 -13.39 4.41 -5.51
N LYS A 190 -13.50 4.81 -4.25
CA LYS A 190 -14.70 4.63 -3.42
C LYS A 190 -15.44 5.95 -3.21
N GLU A 191 -16.68 5.85 -2.75
CA GLU A 191 -17.54 7.00 -2.47
C GLU A 191 -16.89 7.95 -1.46
N GLY A 192 -16.73 9.23 -1.85
CA GLY A 192 -16.16 10.28 -1.01
C GLY A 192 -14.67 10.18 -0.71
N VAL A 193 -13.99 9.09 -1.13
CA VAL A 193 -12.58 8.86 -0.79
C VAL A 193 -11.65 9.61 -1.74
N PRO A 194 -10.70 10.40 -1.23
CA PRO A 194 -9.70 11.07 -2.05
C PRO A 194 -8.90 10.10 -2.91
N VAL A 195 -8.58 10.50 -4.15
CA VAL A 195 -7.72 9.73 -5.04
C VAL A 195 -6.62 10.58 -5.65
N VAL A 196 -5.38 10.08 -5.57
CA VAL A 196 -4.21 10.69 -6.22
C VAL A 196 -3.82 9.86 -7.44
N ILE A 197 -3.72 10.52 -8.60
CA ILE A 197 -3.31 9.91 -9.87
C ILE A 197 -1.88 10.37 -10.19
N GLY A 198 -0.93 9.43 -10.24
CA GLY A 198 0.46 9.75 -10.52
C GLY A 198 0.68 10.23 -11.96
N ARG A 199 0.27 9.44 -12.94
CA ARG A 199 0.38 9.79 -14.35
C ARG A 199 -0.81 9.29 -15.16
N ALA A 200 -1.56 10.24 -15.75
CA ALA A 200 -2.61 9.94 -16.70
C ALA A 200 -2.76 11.08 -17.74
N GLN A 201 -3.06 10.73 -18.99
CA GLN A 201 -3.26 11.68 -20.08
C GLN A 201 -4.42 11.23 -20.98
N GLY A 202 -5.00 12.15 -21.76
CA GLY A 202 -5.97 11.87 -22.79
C GLY A 202 -7.19 11.05 -22.30
N ALA A 203 -7.46 9.94 -22.96
CA ALA A 203 -8.60 9.07 -22.64
C ALA A 203 -8.50 8.41 -21.24
N VAL A 204 -7.28 8.07 -20.81
CA VAL A 204 -7.03 7.50 -19.47
C VAL A 204 -7.38 8.51 -18.37
N LYS A 205 -6.98 9.78 -18.53
CA LYS A 205 -7.33 10.86 -17.59
C LYS A 205 -8.84 11.01 -17.49
N ARG A 206 -9.56 10.98 -18.63
CA ARG A 206 -11.03 11.05 -18.64
C ARG A 206 -11.68 9.91 -17.84
N VAL A 207 -11.16 8.68 -17.95
CA VAL A 207 -11.69 7.53 -17.17
C VAL A 207 -11.63 7.83 -15.68
N PHE A 208 -10.50 8.29 -15.17
CA PHE A 208 -10.36 8.59 -13.74
C PHE A 208 -11.21 9.78 -13.28
N THR A 209 -11.24 10.85 -14.09
CA THR A 209 -12.08 12.03 -13.78
C THR A 209 -13.56 11.66 -13.72
N MET A 210 -14.06 10.85 -14.68
CA MET A 210 -15.44 10.39 -14.68
C MET A 210 -15.75 9.49 -13.49
N LYS A 211 -14.84 8.55 -13.16
CA LYS A 211 -15.02 7.65 -12.02
C LYS A 211 -14.99 8.39 -10.69
N ALA A 212 -14.10 9.35 -10.53
CA ALA A 212 -14.04 10.19 -9.34
C ALA A 212 -15.31 11.03 -9.19
N LYS A 213 -15.84 11.60 -10.29
CA LYS A 213 -17.12 12.32 -10.28
C LYS A 213 -18.29 11.40 -9.91
N GLU A 214 -18.35 10.18 -10.49
CA GLU A 214 -19.37 9.17 -10.15
C GLU A 214 -19.36 8.83 -8.65
N LYS A 215 -18.19 8.84 -8.02
CA LYS A 215 -17.96 8.49 -6.63
C LYS A 215 -17.85 9.69 -5.69
N ASN A 216 -18.17 10.89 -6.14
CA ASN A 216 -17.97 12.12 -5.36
C ASN A 216 -16.59 12.19 -4.68
N ALA A 217 -15.59 11.55 -5.30
CA ALA A 217 -14.22 11.43 -4.79
C ALA A 217 -13.39 12.65 -5.18
N PRO A 218 -12.76 13.36 -4.22
CA PRO A 218 -11.75 14.36 -4.54
C PRO A 218 -10.62 13.73 -5.36
N ILE A 219 -10.25 14.34 -6.51
CA ILE A 219 -9.20 13.80 -7.38
C ILE A 219 -8.07 14.79 -7.56
N GLU A 220 -6.83 14.31 -7.39
CA GLU A 220 -5.62 15.07 -7.64
C GLU A 220 -4.73 14.36 -8.68
N TYR A 221 -4.03 15.16 -9.51
CA TYR A 221 -3.06 14.68 -10.48
C TYR A 221 -1.67 15.14 -10.08
N ALA A 222 -0.83 14.24 -9.58
CA ALA A 222 0.47 14.56 -8.99
C ALA A 222 1.41 15.37 -9.90
N ARG A 223 1.38 15.13 -11.23
CA ARG A 223 2.19 15.89 -12.19
C ARG A 223 1.70 17.30 -12.44
N GLU A 224 0.42 17.56 -12.30
CA GLU A 224 -0.15 18.90 -12.54
C GLU A 224 0.10 19.79 -11.33
N ASN A 225 0.19 19.19 -10.14
CA ASN A 225 0.40 19.86 -8.86
C ASN A 225 1.87 19.85 -8.39
N ALA A 226 2.82 19.46 -9.23
CA ALA A 226 4.26 19.43 -8.89
C ALA A 226 4.83 20.80 -8.47
N ARG A 227 4.06 21.90 -8.58
CA ARG A 227 4.39 23.22 -8.03
C ARG A 227 4.12 23.36 -6.52
N TYR A 228 3.49 22.36 -5.89
CA TYR A 228 3.09 22.42 -4.47
C TYR A 228 4.16 21.91 -3.48
N TRP A 229 5.39 21.74 -3.90
CA TRP A 229 6.48 21.40 -2.97
C TRP A 229 6.83 22.52 -1.98
N GLY A 230 6.02 23.57 -1.88
CA GLY A 230 6.31 24.73 -1.05
C GLY A 230 5.22 25.15 -0.03
N HIS A 231 3.96 24.75 -0.17
CA HIS A 231 2.91 25.17 0.77
C HIS A 231 1.90 24.06 1.01
N GLY A 232 1.83 23.63 2.28
CA GLY A 232 1.02 22.51 2.71
C GLY A 232 -0.48 22.70 2.47
N ASN A 233 -1.03 21.75 1.74
CA ASN A 233 -2.39 21.23 1.82
C ASN A 233 -2.45 20.03 0.89
N SER A 234 -1.86 18.91 1.29
CA SER A 234 -2.14 17.62 0.65
C SER A 234 -2.66 16.65 1.72
N SER A 235 -3.70 15.92 1.39
CA SER A 235 -4.36 14.95 2.29
C SER A 235 -3.39 13.93 2.93
N LEU A 236 -2.26 13.65 2.30
CA LEU A 236 -1.19 12.82 2.90
C LEU A 236 -0.50 13.51 4.09
N PHE A 237 -0.36 14.84 4.06
CA PHE A 237 0.20 15.63 5.17
C PHE A 237 -0.83 15.84 6.28
N GLU A 238 -2.12 15.87 6.00
CA GLU A 238 -3.18 15.97 7.03
C GLU A 238 -3.28 14.70 7.88
N ILE A 239 -3.10 13.52 7.28
CA ILE A 239 -3.05 12.26 8.04
C ILE A 239 -1.86 12.26 9.02
N ALA A 240 -0.72 12.81 8.61
CA ALA A 240 0.45 12.94 9.47
C ALA A 240 0.29 14.04 10.55
N ARG A 241 -0.41 15.14 10.23
CA ARG A 241 -0.61 16.27 11.14
C ARG A 241 -1.54 15.97 12.30
N ASN A 242 -2.62 15.24 12.08
CA ASN A 242 -3.63 14.99 13.12
C ASN A 242 -3.10 14.18 14.32
N LYS A 243 -1.94 13.52 14.19
CA LYS A 243 -1.34 12.78 15.32
C LYS A 243 -0.45 13.67 16.21
N THR A 244 0.03 14.81 15.69
CA THR A 244 0.85 15.75 16.48
C THR A 244 0.02 16.73 17.29
N ASP A 245 -1.25 16.96 16.90
CA ASP A 245 -2.13 17.92 17.59
C ASP A 245 -2.89 17.33 18.80
N ASP A 246 -3.03 16.00 18.87
CA ASP A 246 -3.69 15.33 20.01
C ASP A 246 -2.83 15.30 21.30
N GLY A 247 -1.59 15.79 21.25
CA GLY A 247 -0.63 15.78 22.37
C GLY A 247 -0.48 17.09 23.14
N GLN A 248 -1.06 18.19 22.68
CA GLN A 248 -0.94 19.49 23.39
C GLN A 248 -2.24 20.30 23.31
N HIS A 249 -3.17 20.00 24.17
CA HIS A 249 -4.18 20.95 24.60
C HIS A 249 -3.97 21.25 26.07
N ASN A 250 -3.31 22.40 26.35
CA ASN A 250 -3.70 23.26 27.48
C ASN A 250 -3.19 24.68 27.29
N SER A 251 -4.18 25.58 27.41
CA SER A 251 -4.09 27.00 27.84
C SER A 251 -3.60 28.04 26.84
N GLU A 252 -4.44 28.88 26.49
CA GLU A 252 -4.85 30.19 26.88
C GLU A 252 -4.92 31.26 25.76
N HIS A 253 -6.14 31.71 25.57
CA HIS A 253 -6.59 33.08 25.31
C HIS A 253 -6.03 33.98 24.22
N ALA A 254 -6.95 34.18 23.34
CA ALA A 254 -7.14 35.27 22.42
C ALA A 254 -6.86 36.69 22.96
N ARG A 255 -6.48 37.59 22.09
CA ARG A 255 -7.22 38.84 21.80
C ARG A 255 -6.70 39.52 20.55
N ASN A 256 -7.67 40.03 19.79
CA ASN A 256 -7.53 41.03 18.72
C ASN A 256 -6.54 42.15 19.06
N ASP A 257 -5.76 42.60 18.09
CA ASP A 257 -5.83 44.01 17.73
C ASP A 257 -5.35 44.25 16.28
N ARG A 258 -6.11 45.09 15.61
CA ARG A 258 -5.78 45.69 14.32
C ARG A 258 -4.96 46.95 14.60
N SER A 259 -3.89 47.13 13.84
CA SER A 259 -3.61 48.40 13.13
C SER A 259 -2.12 48.66 12.87
N ASN A 260 -1.89 49.12 11.67
CA ASN A 260 -0.83 50.07 11.26
C ASN A 260 0.64 49.64 11.21
N GLY A 261 1.04 49.39 10.00
CA GLY A 261 2.04 50.27 9.31
C GLY A 261 3.46 50.33 9.80
N ARG A 262 4.37 50.07 8.85
CA ARG A 262 5.75 50.62 8.72
C ARG A 262 6.92 49.74 9.14
N THR A 263 7.70 49.58 8.11
CA THR A 263 9.17 49.81 8.02
C THR A 263 10.09 48.59 8.22
N ILE A 264 10.67 48.24 7.09
CA ILE A 264 11.82 47.39 6.87
C ILE A 264 12.99 47.79 7.78
N ARG A 265 13.56 46.86 8.52
CA ARG A 265 14.97 46.84 8.85
C ARG A 265 15.57 45.45 8.80
N ARG A 266 16.51 45.27 7.89
CA ARG A 266 17.44 44.11 7.85
C ARG A 266 18.25 44.08 9.14
N ARG A 267 18.33 42.91 9.77
CA ARG A 267 19.48 42.47 10.58
C ARG A 267 19.43 40.96 10.77
N GLY A 268 20.56 40.34 10.38
CA GLY A 268 21.32 39.44 11.21
C GLY A 268 21.09 37.97 10.88
N LYS A 269 22.05 37.32 10.27
CA LYS A 269 22.22 35.88 10.23
C LYS A 269 22.21 35.35 11.66
N PRO A 270 21.51 34.26 11.99
CA PRO A 270 21.82 33.46 13.16
C PRO A 270 22.90 32.44 12.81
N ASP A 271 23.83 32.30 13.74
CA ASP A 271 24.98 31.41 13.70
C ASP A 271 24.57 29.92 13.67
N ALA A 272 25.37 29.16 12.92
CA ALA A 272 25.39 27.72 12.89
C ALA A 272 26.06 27.19 14.17
N ALA A 273 25.27 26.91 15.21
CA ALA A 273 25.71 26.09 16.34
C ALA A 273 24.50 25.64 17.18
N SER A 274 23.91 24.50 16.85
CA SER A 274 23.32 23.52 17.75
C SER A 274 22.47 22.48 17.00
N ILE A 275 23.12 21.69 16.16
CA ILE A 275 22.58 20.37 15.74
C ILE A 275 23.72 19.36 15.96
N THR A 276 23.95 19.01 17.20
CA THR A 276 24.74 17.84 17.57
C THR A 276 23.84 16.92 18.38
N HIS A 277 23.65 15.74 17.83
CA HIS A 277 23.17 14.47 18.35
C HIS A 277 21.98 13.88 17.58
N VAL A 278 22.22 13.63 16.29
CA VAL A 278 21.56 12.50 15.63
C VAL A 278 22.59 11.37 15.60
N ARG A 279 22.36 10.32 16.36
CA ARG A 279 23.16 9.09 16.29
C ARG A 279 23.02 8.51 14.87
N PRO A 280 24.12 8.20 14.18
CA PRO A 280 24.05 7.53 12.88
C PRO A 280 23.46 6.13 13.08
N VAL A 281 22.38 5.84 12.37
CA VAL A 281 21.89 4.48 12.15
C VAL A 281 23.04 3.73 11.46
N ARG A 282 23.52 2.64 12.08
CA ARG A 282 24.53 1.78 11.48
C ARG A 282 24.04 1.33 10.11
N GLN A 283 24.73 1.76 9.08
CA GLN A 283 24.60 1.19 7.74
C GLN A 283 25.01 -0.28 7.83
N SER A 284 24.04 -1.17 7.72
CA SER A 284 24.28 -2.56 7.38
C SER A 284 24.90 -2.57 5.99
N THR A 285 26.16 -2.98 5.91
CA THR A 285 26.89 -3.18 4.65
C THR A 285 26.25 -4.33 3.90
N TYR A 286 25.33 -4.02 3.00
CA TYR A 286 24.91 -4.97 1.97
C TYR A 286 26.05 -5.13 0.99
N ALA A 287 26.77 -6.24 1.08
CA ALA A 287 27.69 -6.69 0.04
C ALA A 287 26.93 -6.84 -1.27
N ARG A 288 27.37 -6.16 -2.32
CA ARG A 288 26.83 -6.34 -3.68
C ARG A 288 27.10 -7.80 -4.11
N PRO A 289 26.10 -8.55 -4.58
CA PRO A 289 26.34 -9.88 -5.12
C PRO A 289 27.25 -9.76 -6.36
N ASP A 290 28.27 -10.62 -6.42
CA ASP A 290 29.19 -10.75 -7.55
C ASP A 290 28.41 -11.10 -8.82
N THR A 291 28.52 -10.25 -9.83
CA THR A 291 27.87 -10.39 -11.14
C THR A 291 28.29 -11.65 -11.93
N ARG A 292 29.24 -12.44 -11.44
CA ARG A 292 29.72 -13.65 -12.09
C ARG A 292 28.87 -14.89 -11.81
N GLN A 293 27.99 -14.90 -10.82
CA GLN A 293 27.10 -16.03 -10.54
C GLN A 293 25.79 -16.07 -11.35
N LYS A 294 25.42 -15.00 -12.03
CA LYS A 294 24.17 -14.94 -12.83
C LYS A 294 24.19 -15.75 -14.15
N LYS A 295 25.31 -16.31 -14.56
CA LYS A 295 25.41 -17.06 -15.83
C LYS A 295 25.24 -18.59 -15.71
N ARG A 296 25.06 -19.16 -14.52
CA ARG A 296 24.96 -20.63 -14.36
C ARG A 296 23.54 -21.19 -14.16
N CYS A 297 22.52 -20.37 -14.05
CA CYS A 297 21.13 -20.85 -13.84
C CYS A 297 20.27 -20.95 -15.10
N TYR A 298 20.81 -20.68 -16.31
CA TYR A 298 20.03 -20.71 -17.55
C TYR A 298 20.53 -21.69 -18.60
N GLN A 299 21.27 -22.73 -18.23
CA GLN A 299 21.62 -23.83 -19.15
C GLN A 299 21.41 -25.13 -18.42
N ASN A 300 20.22 -25.75 -18.51
CA ASN A 300 20.01 -27.16 -18.91
C ASN A 300 18.50 -27.44 -18.99
N PRO A 301 17.99 -27.75 -20.18
CA PRO A 301 16.77 -28.53 -20.34
C PRO A 301 17.15 -29.95 -20.65
N GLN A 302 16.90 -30.88 -19.77
CA GLN A 302 16.56 -32.28 -20.11
C GLN A 302 15.64 -32.81 -19.01
#